data_ca8c6b0064af058f263e05276ddad57a
#
_entry.id   ca8c6b0064af058f263e05276ddad57a
#
_cell.length_a   1.000
_cell.length_b   1.000
_cell.length_c   1.000
_cell.angle_alpha   90.00
_cell.angle_beta   90.00
_cell.angle_gamma   90.00
#
_symmetry.space_group_name_H-M   'P 1'
#
loop_
_entity.id
_entity.type
_entity.pdbx_description
1 polymer ?
#
loop_
_entity_poly.entity_id
_entity_poly.type
_entity_poly.pdbx_seq_one_letter_code
_entity_poly.pdbx_strand_id
1 'polypeptide(L)'
;MTKKIDKYTALVIQPHVEVAEDRDGIKKNLERVCNMIDFGAGYFWELPARLVVLPEYFMQGVTTPGKGEHGIEGFMKKAITLDGPEMQRLGEKAKEYNLYIAGGGVIEQVPEFPDRWFNTAFIIGPDGNIALRYHKWHIPASIGLGTSPHDIFDEYCEVFGGDIKDLFPVIDTEIGKLGTMTCHDGCTPEVSRALGEEPSVASSRDTDLANTSALVV
;
A
#
# COMPACT_ATOMS: atom_id res chain seq x y z
N MET A 1 -2.78 23.78 -17.91
CA MET A 1 -1.70 24.35 -17.06
C MET A 1 -1.37 23.31 -16.01
N THR A 2 -0.16 22.72 -16.04
CA THR A 2 0.31 21.78 -15.03
C THR A 2 0.41 22.50 -13.68
N LYS A 3 -0.30 22.00 -12.66
CA LYS A 3 -0.24 22.54 -11.30
C LYS A 3 1.19 22.33 -10.78
N LYS A 4 1.88 23.41 -10.44
CA LYS A 4 3.20 23.33 -9.82
C LYS A 4 3.05 22.73 -8.41
N ILE A 5 3.73 21.63 -8.17
CA ILE A 5 3.79 21.00 -6.86
C ILE A 5 4.89 21.65 -6.04
N ASP A 6 4.59 22.04 -4.81
CA ASP A 6 5.59 22.54 -3.89
C ASP A 6 6.53 21.42 -3.45
N LYS A 7 7.79 21.76 -3.18
CA LYS A 7 8.76 20.79 -2.66
C LYS A 7 8.35 20.35 -1.25
N TYR A 8 8.54 19.09 -0.93
CA TYR A 8 8.27 18.50 0.36
C TYR A 8 9.29 17.42 0.73
N THR A 9 9.32 17.04 2.00
CA THR A 9 10.11 15.89 2.48
C THR A 9 9.31 14.61 2.38
N ALA A 10 9.88 13.59 1.76
CA ALA A 10 9.37 12.21 1.80
C ALA A 10 10.22 11.39 2.76
N LEU A 11 9.57 10.66 3.66
CA LEU A 11 10.20 9.80 4.66
C LEU A 11 10.05 8.34 4.22
N VAL A 12 11.16 7.67 3.97
CA VAL A 12 11.18 6.21 3.75
C VAL A 12 11.57 5.55 5.07
N ILE A 13 10.66 4.79 5.65
CA ILE A 13 10.84 4.16 6.95
C ILE A 13 11.08 2.66 6.76
N GLN A 14 12.20 2.17 7.25
CA GLN A 14 12.53 0.75 7.31
C GLN A 14 12.58 0.28 8.77
N PRO A 15 11.47 -0.18 9.35
CA PRO A 15 11.44 -0.66 10.71
C PRO A 15 12.08 -2.05 10.83
N HIS A 16 12.59 -2.35 12.01
CA HIS A 16 12.81 -3.76 12.37
C HIS A 16 11.43 -4.43 12.56
N VAL A 17 11.14 -5.46 11.79
CA VAL A 17 9.88 -6.19 11.84
C VAL A 17 10.10 -7.54 12.49
N GLU A 18 9.44 -7.78 13.62
CA GLU A 18 9.32 -9.11 14.22
C GLU A 18 8.14 -9.83 13.55
N VAL A 19 8.30 -11.12 13.23
CA VAL A 19 7.18 -11.90 12.71
C VAL A 19 6.11 -11.99 13.79
N ALA A 20 4.95 -11.41 13.51
CA ALA A 20 3.84 -11.46 14.45
C ALA A 20 3.23 -12.88 14.48
N GLU A 21 2.99 -13.40 15.65
CA GLU A 21 2.27 -14.66 15.86
C GLU A 21 0.79 -14.43 16.15
N ASP A 22 0.46 -13.23 16.65
CA ASP A 22 -0.87 -12.80 17.07
C ASP A 22 -1.07 -11.29 16.87
N ARG A 23 -2.21 -10.79 17.35
CA ARG A 23 -2.57 -9.37 17.32
C ARG A 23 -1.64 -8.48 18.15
N ASP A 24 -1.11 -8.99 19.24
CA ASP A 24 -0.18 -8.23 20.08
C ASP A 24 1.16 -8.01 19.36
N GLY A 25 1.64 -9.01 18.63
CA GLY A 25 2.81 -8.89 17.77
C GLY A 25 2.61 -7.84 16.66
N ILE A 26 1.45 -7.83 16.00
CA ILE A 26 1.08 -6.83 15.00
C ILE A 26 1.09 -5.43 15.62
N LYS A 27 0.43 -5.26 16.78
CA LYS A 27 0.38 -4.00 17.50
C LYS A 27 1.76 -3.48 17.87
N LYS A 28 2.66 -4.37 18.30
CA LYS A 28 4.04 -4.02 18.67
C LYS A 28 4.84 -3.47 17.47
N ASN A 29 4.72 -4.12 16.30
CA ASN A 29 5.34 -3.63 15.08
C ASN A 29 4.72 -2.30 14.64
N LEU A 30 3.39 -2.18 14.69
CA LEU A 30 2.67 -0.96 14.34
C LEU A 30 3.10 0.23 15.21
N GLU A 31 3.15 0.07 16.55
CA GLU A 31 3.60 1.14 17.44
C GLU A 31 5.06 1.53 17.20
N ARG A 32 5.93 0.58 16.84
CA ARG A 32 7.30 0.88 16.41
C ARG A 32 7.32 1.79 15.17
N VAL A 33 6.47 1.50 14.17
CA VAL A 33 6.32 2.33 12.97
C VAL A 33 5.75 3.70 13.33
N CYS A 34 4.71 3.77 14.16
CA CYS A 34 4.15 5.05 14.64
C CYS A 34 5.20 5.92 15.32
N ASN A 35 6.03 5.34 16.20
CA ASN A 35 7.12 6.07 16.86
C ASN A 35 8.18 6.57 15.85
N MET A 36 8.46 5.80 14.79
CA MET A 36 9.37 6.25 13.72
C MET A 36 8.75 7.37 12.88
N ILE A 37 7.44 7.32 12.64
CA ILE A 37 6.72 8.44 12.01
C ILE A 37 6.80 9.69 12.91
N ASP A 38 6.52 9.56 14.20
CA ASP A 38 6.62 10.65 15.15
C ASP A 38 8.00 11.29 15.15
N PHE A 39 9.05 10.49 15.19
CA PHE A 39 10.42 10.97 15.11
C PHE A 39 10.72 11.66 13.79
N GLY A 40 10.37 11.02 12.66
CA GLY A 40 10.67 11.53 11.31
C GLY A 40 9.85 12.77 10.95
N ALA A 41 8.53 12.72 11.15
CA ALA A 41 7.63 13.82 10.79
C ALA A 41 7.68 14.99 11.79
N GLY A 42 7.93 14.69 13.06
CA GLY A 42 8.08 15.70 14.11
C GLY A 42 9.46 16.40 14.12
N TYR A 43 10.42 15.90 13.32
CA TYR A 43 11.73 16.54 13.22
C TYR A 43 11.64 17.87 12.44
N PHE A 44 12.49 18.82 12.79
CA PHE A 44 12.55 20.10 12.10
C PHE A 44 13.27 19.98 10.77
N TRP A 45 12.49 19.86 9.69
CA TRP A 45 12.97 19.85 8.32
C TRP A 45 12.87 21.25 7.68
N GLU A 46 13.73 21.56 6.73
CA GLU A 46 13.60 22.78 5.90
C GLU A 46 12.28 22.78 5.11
N LEU A 47 11.79 21.61 4.75
CA LEU A 47 10.53 21.38 4.04
C LEU A 47 9.63 20.46 4.85
N PRO A 48 8.31 20.69 4.87
CA PRO A 48 7.38 19.85 5.63
C PRO A 48 7.42 18.41 5.12
N ALA A 49 7.33 17.44 6.02
CA ALA A 49 7.07 16.05 5.66
C ALA A 49 5.64 15.92 5.15
N ARG A 50 5.45 15.37 3.95
CA ARG A 50 4.13 15.20 3.33
C ARG A 50 3.83 13.78 2.89
N LEU A 51 4.84 12.91 2.89
CA LEU A 51 4.73 11.53 2.49
C LEU A 51 5.58 10.64 3.38
N VAL A 52 4.98 9.57 3.86
CA VAL A 52 5.66 8.45 4.52
C VAL A 52 5.51 7.21 3.65
N VAL A 53 6.58 6.45 3.49
CA VAL A 53 6.61 5.19 2.75
C VAL A 53 7.04 4.08 3.66
N LEU A 54 6.23 3.01 3.74
CA LEU A 54 6.45 1.84 4.59
C LEU A 54 6.67 0.58 3.73
N PRO A 55 7.52 -0.35 4.15
CA PRO A 55 7.81 -1.56 3.38
C PRO A 55 6.67 -2.58 3.41
N GLU A 56 6.78 -3.60 2.55
CA GLU A 56 5.89 -4.75 2.51
C GLU A 56 5.92 -5.50 3.86
N TYR A 57 4.74 -5.89 4.36
CA TYR A 57 4.52 -6.64 5.60
C TYR A 57 5.11 -6.00 6.88
N PHE A 58 5.21 -4.70 6.91
CA PHE A 58 5.79 -3.96 8.05
C PHE A 58 5.09 -4.18 9.40
N MET A 59 3.83 -4.63 9.38
CA MET A 59 3.07 -4.95 10.60
C MET A 59 3.10 -6.43 10.96
N GLN A 60 2.87 -7.31 9.98
CA GLN A 60 2.72 -8.74 10.25
C GLN A 60 4.03 -9.51 10.18
N GLY A 61 4.99 -9.00 9.43
CA GLY A 61 6.19 -9.74 9.09
C GLY A 61 5.90 -10.95 8.19
N VAL A 62 6.93 -11.48 7.57
CA VAL A 62 6.86 -12.67 6.72
C VAL A 62 7.84 -13.72 7.21
N THR A 63 7.36 -14.96 7.29
CA THR A 63 8.21 -16.12 7.53
C THR A 63 8.57 -16.80 6.21
N THR A 64 9.76 -17.39 6.17
CA THR A 64 10.17 -18.22 5.04
C THR A 64 9.20 -19.40 4.92
N PRO A 65 8.65 -19.68 3.73
CA PRO A 65 7.81 -20.85 3.50
C PRO A 65 8.50 -22.13 3.96
N GLY A 66 7.77 -23.01 4.63
CA GLY A 66 8.28 -24.31 5.09
C GLY A 66 8.87 -24.35 6.51
N LYS A 67 8.88 -23.23 7.24
CA LYS A 67 9.25 -23.22 8.66
C LYS A 67 8.06 -22.80 9.52
N GLY A 68 7.47 -23.74 10.25
CA GLY A 68 6.42 -23.49 11.24
C GLY A 68 4.98 -23.53 10.70
N GLU A 69 4.02 -23.03 11.46
CA GLU A 69 2.57 -22.96 11.15
C GLU A 69 2.25 -21.94 10.05
N HIS A 70 2.85 -22.11 8.86
CA HIS A 70 2.88 -21.08 7.83
C HIS A 70 2.05 -21.43 6.59
N GLY A 71 1.00 -22.23 6.79
CA GLY A 71 -0.02 -22.42 5.78
C GLY A 71 -0.99 -21.22 5.72
N ILE A 72 -1.98 -21.34 4.85
CA ILE A 72 -3.07 -20.35 4.69
C ILE A 72 -3.66 -19.95 6.05
N GLU A 73 -3.88 -20.90 6.95
CA GLU A 73 -4.41 -20.64 8.30
C GLU A 73 -3.53 -19.70 9.15
N GLY A 74 -2.21 -19.83 9.07
CA GLY A 74 -1.28 -18.96 9.79
C GLY A 74 -1.32 -17.52 9.30
N PHE A 75 -1.50 -17.32 7.99
CA PHE A 75 -1.66 -15.97 7.42
C PHE A 75 -3.04 -15.39 7.73
N MET A 76 -4.10 -16.18 7.65
CA MET A 76 -5.47 -15.75 7.98
C MET A 76 -5.59 -15.27 9.43
N LYS A 77 -4.91 -15.91 10.40
CA LYS A 77 -4.86 -15.45 11.80
C LYS A 77 -4.27 -14.05 11.97
N LYS A 78 -3.41 -13.63 11.06
CA LYS A 78 -2.72 -12.32 11.05
C LYS A 78 -3.39 -11.31 10.15
N ALA A 79 -4.37 -11.72 9.37
CA ALA A 79 -5.04 -10.83 8.44
C ALA A 79 -5.78 -9.72 9.20
N ILE A 80 -5.70 -8.52 8.66
CA ILE A 80 -6.41 -7.33 9.14
C ILE A 80 -7.42 -6.90 8.10
N THR A 81 -8.30 -5.97 8.45
CA THR A 81 -9.16 -5.27 7.49
C THR A 81 -8.69 -3.82 7.36
N LEU A 82 -8.90 -3.19 6.20
CA LEU A 82 -8.47 -1.80 6.00
C LEU A 82 -9.31 -0.76 6.77
N ASP A 83 -10.43 -1.16 7.34
CA ASP A 83 -11.24 -0.37 8.27
C ASP A 83 -10.94 -0.68 9.75
N GLY A 84 -9.99 -1.61 9.99
CA GLY A 84 -9.61 -2.10 11.31
C GLY A 84 -8.80 -1.10 12.16
N PRO A 85 -8.59 -1.46 13.44
CA PRO A 85 -7.91 -0.58 14.40
C PRO A 85 -6.46 -0.27 14.01
N GLU A 86 -5.77 -1.16 13.30
CA GLU A 86 -4.41 -0.95 12.84
C GLU A 86 -4.33 0.20 11.83
N MET A 87 -5.28 0.23 10.89
CA MET A 87 -5.34 1.27 9.87
C MET A 87 -5.82 2.61 10.46
N GLN A 88 -6.75 2.56 11.42
CA GLN A 88 -7.18 3.73 12.17
C GLN A 88 -6.00 4.38 12.91
N ARG A 89 -5.14 3.56 13.52
CA ARG A 89 -3.94 4.03 14.23
C ARG A 89 -2.95 4.74 13.29
N LEU A 90 -2.74 4.23 12.08
CA LEU A 90 -1.95 4.93 11.05
C LEU A 90 -2.66 6.19 10.56
N GLY A 91 -3.99 6.14 10.42
CA GLY A 91 -4.81 7.29 10.05
C GLY A 91 -4.70 8.46 11.06
N GLU A 92 -4.58 8.16 12.36
CA GLU A 92 -4.29 9.16 13.39
C GLU A 92 -2.96 9.88 13.10
N LYS A 93 -1.91 9.13 12.72
CA LYS A 93 -0.61 9.72 12.37
C LYS A 93 -0.64 10.55 11.09
N ALA A 94 -1.38 10.09 10.08
CA ALA A 94 -1.60 10.86 8.86
C ALA A 94 -2.26 12.21 9.14
N LYS A 95 -3.29 12.24 10.01
CA LYS A 95 -3.96 13.46 10.48
C LYS A 95 -3.05 14.35 11.28
N GLU A 96 -2.36 13.79 12.27
CA GLU A 96 -1.51 14.52 13.21
C GLU A 96 -0.45 15.35 12.48
N TYR A 97 0.18 14.75 11.46
CA TYR A 97 1.26 15.38 10.71
C TYR A 97 0.84 15.94 9.34
N ASN A 98 -0.44 15.86 8.99
CA ASN A 98 -0.97 16.32 7.70
C ASN A 98 -0.18 15.78 6.51
N LEU A 99 -0.03 14.46 6.44
CA LEU A 99 0.76 13.75 5.43
C LEU A 99 0.05 12.51 4.88
N TYR A 100 0.54 12.02 3.76
CA TYR A 100 0.14 10.73 3.19
C TYR A 100 1.01 9.61 3.76
N ILE A 101 0.42 8.44 4.01
CA ILE A 101 1.12 7.22 4.38
C ILE A 101 0.87 6.16 3.30
N ALA A 102 1.92 5.81 2.55
CA ALA A 102 1.89 4.70 1.60
C ALA A 102 2.47 3.45 2.26
N GLY A 103 1.66 2.42 2.42
CA GLY A 103 2.06 1.13 2.96
C GLY A 103 2.26 0.10 1.85
N GLY A 104 3.39 -0.59 1.89
CA GLY A 104 3.85 -1.49 0.83
C GLY A 104 3.22 -2.87 0.80
N GLY A 105 2.31 -3.15 1.66
CA GLY A 105 1.58 -4.41 1.69
C GLY A 105 1.32 -4.88 3.11
N VAL A 106 0.09 -5.31 3.32
CA VAL A 106 -0.38 -5.95 4.54
C VAL A 106 -1.16 -7.21 4.18
N ILE A 107 -1.23 -8.15 5.09
CA ILE A 107 -2.10 -9.32 4.97
C ILE A 107 -3.51 -8.85 5.28
N GLU A 108 -4.32 -8.70 4.23
CA GLU A 108 -5.71 -8.25 4.35
C GLU A 108 -6.69 -9.40 4.16
N GLN A 109 -7.71 -9.47 5.01
CA GLN A 109 -8.91 -10.24 4.78
C GLN A 109 -10.02 -9.32 4.28
N VAL A 110 -10.55 -9.63 3.11
CA VAL A 110 -11.66 -8.91 2.49
C VAL A 110 -12.95 -9.68 2.81
N PRO A 111 -14.00 -9.02 3.32
CA PRO A 111 -15.24 -9.70 3.72
C PRO A 111 -15.90 -10.50 2.60
N GLU A 112 -15.78 -10.05 1.35
CA GLU A 112 -16.33 -10.72 0.17
C GLU A 112 -15.61 -12.02 -0.19
N PHE A 113 -14.38 -12.19 0.33
CA PHE A 113 -13.56 -13.39 0.12
C PHE A 113 -13.10 -13.98 1.46
N PRO A 114 -14.00 -14.55 2.27
CA PRO A 114 -13.73 -14.93 3.66
C PRO A 114 -12.68 -16.04 3.82
N ASP A 115 -12.49 -16.88 2.80
CA ASP A 115 -11.53 -17.99 2.80
C ASP A 115 -10.18 -17.62 2.19
N ARG A 116 -9.97 -16.35 1.88
CA ARG A 116 -8.78 -15.86 1.20
C ARG A 116 -8.20 -14.64 1.90
N TRP A 117 -6.95 -14.36 1.60
CA TRP A 117 -6.31 -13.11 1.99
C TRP A 117 -5.52 -12.52 0.83
N PHE A 118 -5.39 -11.22 0.83
CA PHE A 118 -4.67 -10.46 -0.17
C PHE A 118 -3.42 -9.81 0.43
N ASN A 119 -2.41 -9.63 -0.39
CA ASN A 119 -1.31 -8.74 -0.10
C ASN A 119 -1.71 -7.36 -0.61
N THR A 120 -2.07 -6.47 0.31
CA THR A 120 -2.69 -5.20 -0.02
C THR A 120 -1.79 -4.03 0.30
N ALA A 121 -1.39 -3.30 -0.72
CA ALA A 121 -0.80 -1.98 -0.58
C ALA A 121 -1.89 -0.91 -0.50
N PHE A 122 -1.60 0.19 0.18
CA PHE A 122 -2.59 1.23 0.44
C PHE A 122 -1.95 2.61 0.53
N ILE A 123 -2.79 3.64 0.39
CA ILE A 123 -2.42 5.01 0.73
C ILE A 123 -3.48 5.57 1.68
N ILE A 124 -3.04 6.08 2.82
CA ILE A 124 -3.86 6.85 3.76
C ILE A 124 -3.66 8.33 3.48
N GLY A 125 -4.74 9.08 3.38
CA GLY A 125 -4.70 10.53 3.20
C GLY A 125 -4.53 11.32 4.49
N PRO A 126 -4.27 12.64 4.40
CA PRO A 126 -4.16 13.54 5.56
C PRO A 126 -5.45 13.64 6.39
N ASP A 127 -6.57 13.22 5.84
CA ASP A 127 -7.85 13.07 6.54
C ASP A 127 -7.92 11.80 7.40
N GLY A 128 -6.89 10.93 7.31
CA GLY A 128 -6.75 9.67 8.04
C GLY A 128 -7.56 8.51 7.45
N ASN A 129 -8.17 8.69 6.28
CA ASN A 129 -8.92 7.66 5.59
C ASN A 129 -8.07 6.95 4.55
N ILE A 130 -8.45 5.73 4.18
CA ILE A 130 -7.87 5.03 3.04
C ILE A 130 -8.26 5.79 1.77
N ALA A 131 -7.26 6.36 1.10
CA ALA A 131 -7.42 7.06 -0.17
C ALA A 131 -7.23 6.14 -1.37
N LEU A 132 -6.44 5.06 -1.21
CA LEU A 132 -6.18 4.08 -2.25
C LEU A 132 -5.97 2.69 -1.63
N ARG A 133 -6.52 1.67 -2.30
CA ARG A 133 -6.27 0.24 -2.06
C ARG A 133 -5.74 -0.37 -3.36
N TYR A 134 -4.73 -1.22 -3.24
CA TYR A 134 -4.16 -1.98 -4.35
C TYR A 134 -3.84 -3.40 -3.90
N HIS A 135 -4.41 -4.40 -4.55
CA HIS A 135 -4.08 -5.80 -4.31
C HIS A 135 -2.94 -6.22 -5.23
N LYS A 136 -1.91 -6.82 -4.67
CA LYS A 136 -0.73 -7.29 -5.39
C LYS A 136 -1.11 -8.29 -6.49
N TRP A 137 -0.71 -7.99 -7.73
CA TRP A 137 -1.02 -8.80 -8.90
C TRP A 137 -0.01 -9.93 -9.10
N HIS A 138 1.28 -9.65 -8.91
CA HIS A 138 2.35 -10.59 -9.20
C HIS A 138 2.91 -11.17 -7.92
N ILE A 139 2.40 -12.35 -7.55
CA ILE A 139 2.88 -13.09 -6.39
C ILE A 139 3.93 -14.09 -6.89
N PRO A 140 5.18 -14.07 -6.36
CA PRO A 140 6.19 -15.03 -6.77
C PRO A 140 5.75 -16.46 -6.48
N ALA A 141 5.71 -17.31 -7.51
CA ALA A 141 5.24 -18.70 -7.41
C ALA A 141 6.03 -19.53 -6.37
N SER A 142 7.31 -19.17 -6.15
CA SER A 142 8.18 -19.83 -5.16
C SER A 142 7.80 -19.52 -3.71
N ILE A 143 7.03 -18.46 -3.48
CA ILE A 143 6.66 -17.99 -2.14
C ILE A 143 5.17 -18.24 -1.87
N GLY A 144 4.30 -18.13 -2.90
CA GLY A 144 2.87 -18.45 -2.82
C GLY A 144 2.11 -17.66 -1.75
N LEU A 145 2.49 -16.40 -1.51
CA LEU A 145 1.96 -15.61 -0.42
C LEU A 145 0.73 -14.79 -0.87
N GLY A 146 -0.45 -15.30 -0.60
CA GLY A 146 -1.72 -14.62 -0.82
C GLY A 146 -2.44 -14.98 -2.10
N THR A 147 -3.65 -14.47 -2.24
CA THR A 147 -4.47 -14.56 -3.44
C THR A 147 -4.08 -13.44 -4.38
N SER A 148 -3.73 -13.76 -5.62
CA SER A 148 -3.62 -12.79 -6.70
C SER A 148 -5.01 -12.51 -7.28
N PRO A 149 -5.32 -11.27 -7.72
CA PRO A 149 -6.52 -11.02 -8.53
C PRO A 149 -6.65 -11.93 -9.76
N HIS A 150 -5.51 -12.41 -10.32
CA HIS A 150 -5.51 -13.38 -11.41
C HIS A 150 -6.16 -14.72 -11.07
N ASP A 151 -6.07 -15.14 -9.80
CA ASP A 151 -6.56 -16.46 -9.37
C ASP A 151 -8.09 -16.53 -9.36
N ILE A 152 -8.75 -15.37 -9.28
CA ILE A 152 -10.21 -15.20 -9.12
C ILE A 152 -10.70 -13.99 -9.92
N PHE A 153 -10.20 -13.83 -11.16
CA PHE A 153 -10.35 -12.57 -11.91
C PHE A 153 -11.81 -12.14 -12.10
N ASP A 154 -12.70 -13.04 -12.47
CA ASP A 154 -14.10 -12.70 -12.73
C ASP A 154 -14.81 -12.25 -11.45
N GLU A 155 -14.66 -13.03 -10.36
CA GLU A 155 -15.23 -12.69 -9.05
C GLU A 155 -14.59 -11.43 -8.46
N TYR A 156 -13.29 -11.24 -8.69
CA TYR A 156 -12.59 -10.03 -8.28
C TYR A 156 -13.15 -8.78 -8.95
N CYS A 157 -13.37 -8.85 -10.27
CA CYS A 157 -13.94 -7.74 -11.03
C CYS A 157 -15.39 -7.42 -10.65
N GLU A 158 -16.18 -8.42 -10.23
CA GLU A 158 -17.52 -8.19 -9.70
C GLU A 158 -17.52 -7.34 -8.43
N VAL A 159 -16.49 -7.47 -7.59
CA VAL A 159 -16.37 -6.76 -6.30
C VAL A 159 -15.67 -5.42 -6.46
N PHE A 160 -14.52 -5.40 -7.16
CA PHE A 160 -13.63 -4.23 -7.18
C PHE A 160 -13.66 -3.43 -8.47
N GLY A 161 -14.38 -3.91 -9.51
CA GLY A 161 -14.34 -3.34 -10.85
C GLY A 161 -13.28 -3.99 -11.73
N GLY A 162 -13.46 -3.86 -13.04
CA GLY A 162 -12.60 -4.51 -14.05
C GLY A 162 -11.89 -3.51 -14.98
N ASP A 163 -12.13 -2.23 -14.83
CA ASP A 163 -11.42 -1.21 -15.60
C ASP A 163 -9.98 -1.07 -15.09
N ILE A 164 -9.08 -0.63 -15.97
CA ILE A 164 -7.66 -0.50 -15.63
C ILE A 164 -7.42 0.41 -14.42
N LYS A 165 -8.23 1.45 -14.25
CA LYS A 165 -8.20 2.37 -13.09
C LYS A 165 -8.65 1.71 -11.78
N ASP A 166 -9.47 0.66 -11.85
CA ASP A 166 -9.93 -0.09 -10.68
C ASP A 166 -8.86 -1.10 -10.26
N LEU A 167 -8.16 -1.68 -11.26
CA LEU A 167 -7.12 -2.68 -11.06
C LEU A 167 -5.76 -2.07 -10.68
N PHE A 168 -5.45 -0.89 -11.23
CA PHE A 168 -4.21 -0.15 -11.00
C PHE A 168 -4.53 1.31 -10.62
N PRO A 169 -5.08 1.53 -9.43
CA PRO A 169 -5.59 2.84 -9.05
C PRO A 169 -4.47 3.87 -8.85
N VAL A 170 -4.76 5.09 -9.30
CA VAL A 170 -3.94 6.29 -9.07
C VAL A 170 -4.84 7.39 -8.55
N ILE A 171 -4.41 8.14 -7.55
CA ILE A 171 -5.16 9.25 -6.97
C ILE A 171 -4.46 10.59 -7.22
N ASP A 172 -5.26 11.62 -7.49
CA ASP A 172 -4.80 12.99 -7.55
C ASP A 172 -4.72 13.59 -6.15
N THR A 173 -3.55 14.14 -5.81
CA THR A 173 -3.31 14.76 -4.51
C THR A 173 -2.68 16.13 -4.66
N GLU A 174 -2.60 16.90 -3.57
CA GLU A 174 -1.88 18.18 -3.56
C GLU A 174 -0.36 18.02 -3.68
N ILE A 175 0.18 16.81 -3.42
CA ILE A 175 1.61 16.49 -3.56
C ILE A 175 1.94 15.75 -4.86
N GLY A 176 0.97 15.59 -5.75
CA GLY A 176 1.09 14.92 -7.06
C GLY A 176 0.15 13.74 -7.19
N LYS A 177 0.27 13.02 -8.29
CA LYS A 177 -0.44 11.75 -8.50
C LYS A 177 0.28 10.64 -7.76
N LEU A 178 -0.44 9.90 -6.95
CA LEU A 178 0.09 8.79 -6.18
C LEU A 178 -0.56 7.47 -6.60
N GLY A 179 0.26 6.50 -6.91
CA GLY A 179 -0.11 5.10 -7.08
C GLY A 179 0.87 4.24 -6.28
N THR A 180 0.55 2.97 -6.06
CA THR A 180 1.40 2.04 -5.34
C THR A 180 1.46 0.69 -6.04
N MET A 181 2.61 0.04 -5.97
CA MET A 181 2.83 -1.35 -6.37
C MET A 181 3.79 -1.98 -5.38
N THR A 182 3.84 -3.31 -5.31
CA THR A 182 4.56 -3.99 -4.24
C THR A 182 5.50 -5.06 -4.78
N CYS A 183 6.79 -5.00 -4.38
CA CYS A 183 7.78 -6.06 -4.51
C CYS A 183 7.85 -6.60 -5.96
N HIS A 184 7.36 -7.82 -6.20
CA HIS A 184 7.45 -8.49 -7.51
C HIS A 184 6.66 -7.80 -8.63
N ASP A 185 5.66 -6.98 -8.30
CA ASP A 185 4.98 -6.11 -9.28
C ASP A 185 5.97 -5.19 -10.00
N GLY A 186 7.01 -4.72 -9.28
CA GLY A 186 8.07 -3.90 -9.84
C GLY A 186 8.97 -4.61 -10.87
N CYS A 187 8.91 -5.95 -10.94
CA CYS A 187 9.59 -6.73 -11.96
C CYS A 187 8.80 -6.81 -13.28
N THR A 188 7.55 -6.37 -13.27
CA THR A 188 6.64 -6.41 -14.42
C THR A 188 6.42 -5.00 -14.95
N PRO A 189 7.02 -4.64 -16.13
CA PRO A 189 6.92 -3.29 -16.68
C PRO A 189 5.48 -2.82 -16.93
N GLU A 190 4.56 -3.75 -17.17
CA GLU A 190 3.15 -3.49 -17.41
C GLU A 190 2.47 -2.83 -16.21
N VAL A 191 2.82 -3.21 -14.98
CA VAL A 191 2.28 -2.58 -13.76
C VAL A 191 2.67 -1.12 -13.69
N SER A 192 3.97 -0.83 -13.86
CA SER A 192 4.47 0.56 -13.88
C SER A 192 3.82 1.38 -14.99
N ARG A 193 3.60 0.77 -16.15
CA ARG A 193 2.94 1.41 -17.29
C ARG A 193 1.47 1.69 -16.99
N ALA A 194 0.73 0.71 -16.43
CA ALA A 194 -0.67 0.86 -16.07
C ALA A 194 -0.88 1.99 -15.04
N LEU A 195 0.01 2.09 -14.04
CA LEU A 195 0.00 3.19 -13.06
C LEU A 195 0.38 4.55 -13.68
N GLY A 196 1.17 4.56 -14.75
CA GLY A 196 1.58 5.78 -15.47
C GLY A 196 0.58 6.25 -16.54
N GLU A 197 -0.23 5.34 -17.06
CA GLU A 197 -1.24 5.63 -18.06
C GLU A 197 -2.56 5.97 -17.38
N GLU A 198 -2.87 7.27 -17.18
CA GLU A 198 -4.27 7.62 -17.01
C GLU A 198 -5.04 7.24 -18.27
N PRO A 199 -6.23 6.63 -18.16
CA PRO A 199 -7.14 6.60 -19.29
C PRO A 199 -7.64 8.02 -19.56
N SER A 200 -6.84 8.81 -20.26
CA SER A 200 -7.35 10.02 -20.90
C SER A 200 -8.33 9.56 -21.95
N VAL A 201 -9.60 9.88 -21.75
CA VAL A 201 -10.60 9.87 -22.81
C VAL A 201 -9.98 10.47 -24.06
N ALA A 202 -9.86 9.65 -25.08
CA ALA A 202 -9.55 9.93 -26.48
C ALA A 202 -9.05 11.34 -26.81
N SER A 203 -7.87 11.35 -27.48
CA SER A 203 -7.34 12.42 -28.33
C SER A 203 -6.79 13.65 -27.65
N SER A 204 -5.53 13.63 -27.32
CA SER A 204 -4.54 14.56 -27.92
C SER A 204 -3.13 14.12 -27.53
N ARG A 205 -2.23 14.19 -28.49
CA ARG A 205 -0.80 13.85 -28.36
C ARG A 205 -0.08 14.90 -27.52
N ASP A 206 -0.19 14.79 -26.21
CA ASP A 206 0.71 15.48 -25.29
C ASP A 206 0.86 14.57 -24.06
N THR A 207 1.75 13.61 -24.19
CA THR A 207 2.18 12.73 -23.10
C THR A 207 3.13 13.51 -22.21
N ASP A 208 2.60 14.32 -21.31
CA ASP A 208 3.37 14.83 -20.16
C ASP A 208 3.49 13.71 -19.10
N LEU A 209 4.38 12.75 -19.36
CA LEU A 209 4.83 11.75 -18.39
C LEU A 209 5.52 12.35 -17.15
N ALA A 210 5.63 13.68 -17.10
CA ALA A 210 6.41 14.40 -16.10
C ALA A 210 5.74 14.52 -14.73
N ASN A 211 4.47 14.11 -14.55
CA ASN A 211 3.71 14.37 -13.32
C ASN A 211 3.14 13.13 -12.62
N THR A 212 3.48 11.93 -13.04
CA THR A 212 3.02 10.71 -12.36
C THR A 212 4.14 10.21 -11.46
N SER A 213 4.00 10.42 -10.16
CA SER A 213 4.86 9.80 -9.15
C SER A 213 4.26 8.45 -8.79
N ALA A 214 4.58 7.39 -9.53
CA ALA A 214 4.31 6.03 -9.09
C ALA A 214 5.25 5.71 -7.92
N LEU A 215 4.68 5.37 -6.77
CA LEU A 215 5.46 4.95 -5.61
C LEU A 215 5.62 3.45 -5.61
N VAL A 216 6.87 2.99 -5.72
CA VAL A 216 7.25 1.58 -5.53
C VAL A 216 7.56 1.38 -4.06
N VAL A 217 6.89 0.46 -3.42
CA VAL A 217 7.11 0.12 -2.01
C VAL A 217 7.53 -1.34 -1.87
#